data_66b1c9524e5351e89407cf0fa4ffb53c
#
_entry.id   66b1c9524e5351e89407cf0fa4ffb53c
#
_cell.length_a   1.000
_cell.length_b   1.000
_cell.length_c   1.000
_cell.angle_alpha   90.00
_cell.angle_beta   90.00
_cell.angle_gamma   90.00
#
_symmetry.space_group_name_H-M   'P 1'
#
loop_
_entity.id
_entity.type
_entity.pdbx_description
1 polymer ?
#
loop_
_entity_poly.entity_id
_entity_poly.type
_entity_poly.pdbx_seq_one_letter_code
_entity_poly.pdbx_strand_id
1 'polypeptide(L)'
;GLWRDFDVLLTPVTITPAPPIGHLDPVHVEPREFNRRQARVFGYTPPFNITGQPSMSLPLGWSADNLPIGMMFTTRYSDEATLFRLAAQLEQARPWREKRPPIWG
;
A
#
# COMPACT_ATOMS: atom_id res chain seq x y z
N GLY A 1 12.65 16.44 13.97
CA GLY A 1 12.43 15.29 13.10
C GLY A 1 11.05 15.38 12.45
N LEU A 2 10.77 14.57 11.43
CA LEU A 2 9.54 14.58 10.61
C LEU A 2 8.24 14.70 11.43
N TRP A 3 8.16 13.98 12.52
CA TRP A 3 6.99 13.91 13.40
C TRP A 3 6.79 15.11 14.35
N ARG A 4 7.58 16.18 14.20
CA ARG A 4 7.31 17.46 14.90
C ARG A 4 6.27 18.28 14.15
N ASP A 5 6.32 18.22 12.84
CA ASP A 5 5.59 19.13 11.96
C ASP A 5 4.45 18.41 11.19
N PHE A 6 4.48 17.06 11.20
CA PHE A 6 3.51 16.23 10.49
C PHE A 6 2.99 15.10 11.38
N ASP A 7 1.71 14.78 11.26
CA ASP A 7 1.07 13.69 11.98
C ASP A 7 1.05 12.39 11.17
N VAL A 8 1.03 12.50 9.85
CA VAL A 8 0.91 11.35 8.93
C VAL A 8 1.84 11.54 7.73
N LEU A 9 2.55 10.48 7.38
CA LEU A 9 3.30 10.38 6.12
C LEU A 9 2.45 9.61 5.11
N LEU A 10 2.23 10.20 3.94
CA LEU A 10 1.53 9.57 2.81
C LEU A 10 2.52 9.11 1.75
N THR A 11 2.43 7.84 1.36
CA THR A 11 3.20 7.26 0.25
C THR A 11 2.33 6.29 -0.54
N PRO A 12 2.71 5.90 -1.77
CA PRO A 12 2.16 4.69 -2.38
C PRO A 12 2.47 3.45 -1.52
N VAL A 13 1.68 2.39 -1.66
CA VAL A 13 2.02 1.07 -1.07
C VAL A 13 3.06 0.37 -1.95
N THR A 14 2.76 0.32 -3.25
CA THR A 14 3.61 -0.29 -4.28
C THR A 14 3.98 0.74 -5.35
N ILE A 15 5.08 0.50 -6.05
CA ILE A 15 5.54 1.39 -7.13
C ILE A 15 4.64 1.27 -8.38
N THR A 16 4.06 0.09 -8.57
CA THR A 16 3.18 -0.24 -9.71
C THR A 16 1.84 -0.78 -9.20
N PRO A 17 0.78 -0.75 -10.00
CA PRO A 17 -0.40 -1.58 -9.75
C PRO A 17 -0.04 -3.06 -9.60
N ALA A 18 -0.97 -3.89 -9.13
CA ALA A 18 -0.74 -5.32 -8.95
C ALA A 18 -0.19 -5.94 -10.25
N PRO A 19 0.97 -6.63 -10.21
CA PRO A 19 1.53 -7.26 -11.38
C PRO A 19 0.71 -8.51 -11.78
N PRO A 20 0.83 -8.98 -13.03
CA PRO A 20 0.21 -10.23 -13.47
C PRO A 20 0.62 -11.42 -12.60
N ILE A 21 -0.26 -12.41 -12.48
CA ILE A 21 0.04 -13.67 -11.80
C ILE A 21 1.28 -14.32 -12.46
N GLY A 22 2.21 -14.81 -11.65
CA GLY A 22 3.48 -15.40 -12.10
C GLY A 22 4.62 -14.40 -12.26
N HIS A 23 4.37 -13.07 -12.24
CA HIS A 23 5.45 -12.09 -12.34
C HIS A 23 6.48 -12.18 -11.20
N LEU A 24 6.02 -12.51 -9.99
CA LEU A 24 6.83 -12.73 -8.79
C LEU A 24 6.81 -14.21 -8.38
N ASP A 25 7.09 -15.10 -9.33
CA ASP A 25 7.19 -16.54 -9.07
C ASP A 25 8.65 -16.90 -8.70
N PRO A 26 8.93 -17.25 -7.43
CA PRO A 26 10.29 -17.58 -6.99
C PRO A 26 10.80 -18.92 -7.53
N VAL A 27 9.92 -19.75 -8.07
CA VAL A 27 10.28 -21.09 -8.58
C VAL A 27 10.75 -21.04 -10.02
N HIS A 28 10.07 -20.24 -10.87
CA HIS A 28 10.32 -20.21 -12.31
C HIS A 28 11.09 -18.97 -12.79
N VAL A 29 11.42 -18.05 -11.87
CA VAL A 29 12.20 -16.84 -12.18
C VAL A 29 13.59 -16.96 -11.54
N GLU A 30 14.63 -16.66 -12.32
CA GLU A 30 16.00 -16.64 -11.82
C GLU A 30 16.12 -15.69 -10.60
N PRO A 31 16.88 -16.06 -9.52
CA PRO A 31 16.88 -15.31 -8.25
C PRO A 31 17.25 -13.83 -8.37
N ARG A 32 18.18 -13.46 -9.22
CA ARG A 32 18.56 -12.05 -9.42
C ARG A 32 17.43 -11.25 -10.10
N GLU A 33 16.77 -11.87 -11.09
CA GLU A 33 15.64 -11.27 -11.77
C GLU A 33 14.43 -11.18 -10.85
N PHE A 34 14.17 -12.20 -10.03
CA PHE A 34 13.15 -12.16 -8.99
C PHE A 34 13.35 -10.99 -8.04
N ASN A 35 14.56 -10.84 -7.48
CA ASN A 35 14.90 -9.73 -6.58
C ASN A 35 14.71 -8.37 -7.27
N ARG A 36 15.08 -8.23 -8.53
CA ARG A 36 14.89 -7.00 -9.31
C ARG A 36 13.41 -6.67 -9.53
N ARG A 37 12.58 -7.67 -9.84
CA ARG A 37 11.14 -7.51 -9.99
C ARG A 37 10.49 -7.15 -8.66
N GLN A 38 10.87 -7.84 -7.60
CA GLN A 38 10.38 -7.57 -6.25
C GLN A 38 10.67 -6.12 -5.81
N ALA A 39 11.89 -5.65 -6.00
CA ALA A 39 12.29 -4.28 -5.66
C ALA A 39 11.49 -3.22 -6.44
N ARG A 40 11.07 -3.51 -7.67
CA ARG A 40 10.23 -2.62 -8.47
C ARG A 40 8.75 -2.58 -8.03
N VAL A 41 8.32 -3.58 -7.28
CA VAL A 41 6.95 -3.64 -6.74
C VAL A 41 6.89 -3.09 -5.32
N PHE A 42 7.78 -3.53 -4.42
CA PHE A 42 7.72 -3.28 -2.98
C PHE A 42 8.66 -2.17 -2.50
N GLY A 43 8.71 -1.02 -3.18
CA GLY A 43 9.69 0.02 -2.88
C GLY A 43 9.42 0.85 -1.60
N TYR A 44 8.20 0.91 -1.09
CA TYR A 44 7.82 1.83 -0.01
C TYR A 44 7.61 1.18 1.35
N THR A 45 7.29 -0.09 1.42
CA THR A 45 6.94 -0.78 2.67
C THR A 45 8.15 -1.19 3.54
N PRO A 46 9.34 -1.55 3.00
CA PRO A 46 10.43 -2.07 3.80
C PRO A 46 10.92 -1.14 4.93
N PRO A 47 11.02 0.19 4.76
CA PRO A 47 11.47 1.08 5.83
C PRO A 47 10.62 0.96 7.11
N PHE A 48 9.31 0.81 6.96
CA PHE A 48 8.39 0.75 8.10
C PHE A 48 8.37 -0.62 8.78
N ASN A 49 8.71 -1.68 8.06
CA ASN A 49 8.98 -2.99 8.66
C ASN A 49 10.21 -2.96 9.58
N ILE A 50 11.19 -2.11 9.27
CA ILE A 50 12.42 -1.95 10.06
C ILE A 50 12.17 -1.03 11.26
N THR A 51 11.48 0.09 11.06
CA THR A 51 11.23 1.08 12.13
C THR A 51 10.13 0.67 13.09
N GLY A 52 9.26 -0.28 12.70
CA GLY A 52 8.12 -0.73 13.51
C GLY A 52 7.00 0.32 13.62
N GLN A 53 6.99 1.33 12.79
CA GLN A 53 5.93 2.33 12.76
C GLN A 53 4.63 1.75 12.19
N PRO A 54 3.48 2.09 12.77
CA PRO A 54 2.21 1.62 12.24
C PRO A 54 1.92 2.26 10.89
N SER A 55 1.47 1.43 9.96
CA SER A 55 1.10 1.85 8.61
C SER A 55 -0.22 1.20 8.19
N MET A 56 -1.00 1.93 7.42
CA MET A 56 -2.32 1.53 6.93
C MET A 56 -2.37 1.73 5.42
N SER A 57 -2.93 0.78 4.69
CA SER A 57 -3.20 0.89 3.26
C SER A 57 -4.69 1.05 3.00
N LEU A 58 -5.06 2.06 2.20
CA LEU A 58 -6.44 2.29 1.77
C LEU A 58 -6.51 2.34 0.24
N PRO A 59 -7.55 1.72 -0.39
CA PRO A 59 -7.73 1.71 -1.83
C PRO A 59 -8.40 3.02 -2.30
N LEU A 60 -7.64 4.10 -2.41
CA LEU A 60 -8.17 5.42 -2.75
C LEU A 60 -8.14 5.75 -4.24
N GLY A 61 -7.59 4.88 -5.07
CA GLY A 61 -7.53 5.02 -6.51
C GLY A 61 -7.69 3.69 -7.24
N TRP A 62 -7.92 3.78 -8.56
CA TRP A 62 -7.98 2.62 -9.46
C TRP A 62 -7.22 2.93 -10.75
N SER A 63 -6.53 1.92 -11.28
CA SER A 63 -5.91 1.99 -12.59
C SER A 63 -6.96 2.01 -13.71
N ALA A 64 -6.52 2.25 -14.95
CA ALA A 64 -7.38 2.15 -16.12
C ALA A 64 -8.01 0.74 -16.27
N ASP A 65 -7.32 -0.29 -15.80
CA ASP A 65 -7.78 -1.68 -15.81
C ASP A 65 -8.59 -2.06 -14.56
N ASN A 66 -9.08 -1.07 -13.80
CA ASN A 66 -9.84 -1.28 -12.56
C ASN A 66 -9.09 -2.03 -11.44
N LEU A 67 -7.78 -2.01 -11.44
CA LEU A 67 -7.00 -2.53 -10.32
C LEU A 67 -6.95 -1.50 -9.19
N PRO A 68 -7.16 -1.88 -7.91
CA PRO A 68 -7.07 -0.96 -6.79
C PRO A 68 -5.64 -0.46 -6.61
N ILE A 69 -5.51 0.83 -6.34
CA ILE A 69 -4.23 1.47 -6.00
C ILE A 69 -4.26 1.81 -4.53
N GLY A 70 -3.39 1.15 -3.77
CA GLY A 70 -3.23 1.39 -2.34
C GLY A 70 -2.45 2.67 -2.06
N MET A 71 -2.97 3.49 -1.16
CA MET A 71 -2.26 4.63 -0.57
C MET A 71 -1.89 4.27 0.87
N MET A 72 -0.62 4.42 1.22
CA MET A 72 -0.11 4.07 2.54
C MET A 72 0.01 5.31 3.42
N PHE A 73 -0.55 5.21 4.60
CA PHE A 73 -0.49 6.22 5.65
C PHE A 73 0.30 5.66 6.81
N THR A 74 1.37 6.34 7.19
CA THR A 74 2.24 5.94 8.31
C THR A 74 2.23 7.03 9.35
N THR A 75 2.16 6.66 10.62
CA THR A 75 2.22 7.59 11.76
C THR A 75 3.47 7.34 12.60
N ARG A 76 3.62 8.14 13.66
CA ARG A 76 4.65 7.89 14.67
C ARG A 76 4.40 6.55 15.37
N TYR A 77 5.42 6.04 16.02
CA TYR A 77 5.35 4.77 16.73
C TYR A 77 4.20 4.75 17.76
N SER A 78 3.44 3.66 17.79
CA SER A 78 2.29 3.43 18.69
C SER A 78 1.11 4.41 18.53
N ASP A 79 0.93 5.03 17.36
CA ASP A 79 -0.18 5.96 17.09
C ASP A 79 -1.18 5.40 16.05
N GLU A 80 -1.61 4.17 16.23
CA GLU A 80 -2.62 3.50 15.40
C GLU A 80 -3.97 4.23 15.45
N ALA A 81 -4.27 4.88 16.58
CA ALA A 81 -5.51 5.63 16.74
C ALA A 81 -5.67 6.77 15.71
N THR A 82 -4.60 7.45 15.37
CA THR A 82 -4.60 8.47 14.32
C THR A 82 -4.91 7.85 12.95
N LEU A 83 -4.35 6.67 12.64
CA LEU A 83 -4.66 5.96 11.40
C LEU A 83 -6.14 5.58 11.31
N PHE A 84 -6.73 5.02 12.36
CA PHE A 84 -8.14 4.65 12.36
C PHE A 84 -9.08 5.84 12.21
N ARG A 85 -8.78 6.97 12.86
CA ARG A 85 -9.55 8.22 12.69
C ARG A 85 -9.47 8.74 11.26
N LEU A 86 -8.27 8.73 10.68
CA LEU A 86 -8.07 9.14 9.29
C LEU A 86 -8.76 8.19 8.31
N ALA A 87 -8.69 6.87 8.54
CA ALA A 87 -9.38 5.87 7.72
C ALA A 87 -10.88 6.13 7.66
N ALA A 88 -11.51 6.37 8.82
CA ALA A 88 -12.95 6.64 8.88
C ALA A 88 -13.34 7.89 8.07
N GLN A 89 -12.54 8.95 8.12
CA GLN A 89 -12.77 10.17 7.33
C GLN A 89 -12.60 9.91 5.83
N LEU A 90 -11.57 9.19 5.43
CA LEU A 90 -11.28 8.88 4.02
C LEU A 90 -12.32 7.93 3.43
N GLU A 91 -12.79 6.95 4.20
CA GLU A 91 -13.85 6.03 3.79
C GLU A 91 -15.17 6.75 3.53
N GLN A 92 -15.48 7.77 4.34
CA GLN A 92 -16.64 8.63 4.11
C GLN A 92 -16.47 9.54 2.88
N ALA A 93 -15.28 10.13 2.71
CA ALA A 93 -15.00 11.06 1.62
C ALA A 93 -14.86 10.37 0.26
N ARG A 94 -14.32 9.16 0.22
CA ARG A 94 -14.11 8.35 -0.99
C ARG A 94 -14.48 6.90 -0.74
N PRO A 95 -15.77 6.55 -0.62
CA PRO A 95 -16.20 5.20 -0.31
C PRO A 95 -15.77 4.21 -1.42
N TRP A 96 -15.26 3.06 -1.01
CA TRP A 96 -14.86 1.97 -1.92
C TRP A 96 -15.67 0.69 -1.73
N ARG A 97 -16.62 0.67 -0.82
CA ARG A 97 -17.44 -0.51 -0.47
C ARG A 97 -18.12 -1.16 -1.68
N GLU A 98 -18.54 -0.34 -2.65
CA GLU A 98 -19.22 -0.80 -3.86
C GLU A 98 -18.25 -1.19 -5.00
N LYS A 99 -16.96 -0.98 -4.81
CA LYS A 99 -15.93 -1.38 -5.78
C LYS A 99 -15.63 -2.86 -5.63
N ARG A 100 -16.11 -3.66 -6.57
CA ARG A 100 -15.96 -5.12 -6.57
C ARG A 100 -15.31 -5.59 -7.87
N PRO A 101 -14.52 -6.68 -7.84
CA PRO A 101 -13.99 -7.27 -9.07
C PRO A 101 -15.13 -7.83 -9.93
N PRO A 102 -14.93 -7.98 -11.25
CA PRO A 102 -15.93 -8.54 -12.15
C PRO A 102 -16.34 -9.98 -11.78
N ILE A 103 -15.41 -10.72 -11.19
CA ILE A 103 -15.64 -12.07 -10.68
C ILE A 103 -15.78 -11.98 -9.17
N TRP A 104 -17.01 -11.88 -8.71
CA TRP A 104 -17.34 -11.86 -7.30
C TRP A 104 -18.18 -13.09 -6.99
N GLY A 105 -17.58 -14.06 -6.30
CA GLY A 105 -18.24 -15.28 -5.85
C GLY A 105 -19.17 -15.05 -4.67
#